data_a11422dcf11a53360e382f78fc006022
#
_entry.id   a11422dcf11a53360e382f78fc006022
#
_cell.length_a   1.000
_cell.length_b   1.000
_cell.length_c   1.000
_cell.angle_alpha   90.00
_cell.angle_beta   90.00
_cell.angle_gamma   90.00
#
_symmetry.space_group_name_H-M   'P 1'
#
loop_
_entity.id
_entity.type
_entity.pdbx_description
1 polymer ?
#
loop_
_entity_poly.entity_id
_entity_poly.type
_entity_poly.pdbx_seq_one_letter_code
_entity_poly.pdbx_strand_id
1 'polypeptide(L)'
;MKLTPHQEGLVARAKSYPFGAPASSYLFVQGECWPVQLYSEDGPEESRMGTNRVATSAREAFTDKDVDISSLAAPRIPVLASGSNASPVRLKEKYMDVLDRTIIPVIRYSVANLLPVFSAKFASYGSITATLQQVPQSEVELYVTFLTLPQLERMHQTEAIGDEYDFDQLNKVPMRQIPSEPFVRRTAYAYRSRHGVFSIKEKQFTLDASYRTCDKFPYKTQEQMLSSARDLLQPGQDLDLFILQNITDETIRRTHNEVLQCFALPFAGKNVVPMGHAISPLF
;
A
#
# COMPACT_ATOMS: atom_id res chain seq x y z
N MET A 1 28.19 -12.67 13.85
CA MET A 1 28.18 -13.64 12.72
C MET A 1 28.03 -12.83 11.44
N LYS A 2 28.83 -13.10 10.39
CA LYS A 2 28.70 -12.38 9.11
C LYS A 2 27.60 -13.04 8.28
N LEU A 3 26.67 -12.26 7.75
CA LEU A 3 25.60 -12.75 6.87
C LEU A 3 26.16 -13.18 5.51
N THR A 4 25.51 -14.14 4.87
CA THR A 4 25.77 -14.46 3.47
C THR A 4 25.15 -13.41 2.55
N PRO A 5 25.61 -13.25 1.29
CA PRO A 5 24.99 -12.30 0.34
C PRO A 5 23.49 -12.52 0.15
N HIS A 6 23.01 -13.77 0.19
CA HIS A 6 21.58 -14.07 0.13
C HIS A 6 20.82 -13.53 1.36
N GLN A 7 21.36 -13.75 2.55
CA GLN A 7 20.78 -13.25 3.80
C GLN A 7 20.78 -11.72 3.87
N GLU A 8 21.86 -11.07 3.41
CA GLU A 8 21.92 -9.60 3.27
C GLU A 8 20.81 -9.09 2.35
N GLY A 9 20.54 -9.76 1.22
CA GLY A 9 19.45 -9.45 0.32
C GLY A 9 18.06 -9.56 0.97
N LEU A 10 17.83 -10.61 1.76
CA LEU A 10 16.57 -10.78 2.51
C LEU A 10 16.37 -9.66 3.53
N VAL A 11 17.40 -9.33 4.28
CA VAL A 11 17.36 -8.24 5.28
C VAL A 11 17.14 -6.89 4.62
N ALA A 12 17.86 -6.59 3.53
CA ALA A 12 17.68 -5.36 2.75
C ALA A 12 16.26 -5.24 2.22
N ARG A 13 15.67 -6.34 1.72
CA ARG A 13 14.26 -6.36 1.31
C ARG A 13 13.32 -6.03 2.47
N ALA A 14 13.53 -6.61 3.65
CA ALA A 14 12.71 -6.33 4.82
C ALA A 14 12.76 -4.85 5.21
N LYS A 15 13.94 -4.23 5.19
CA LYS A 15 14.16 -2.82 5.51
C LYS A 15 13.60 -1.87 4.45
N SER A 16 13.44 -2.29 3.21
CA SER A 16 13.00 -1.45 2.08
C SER A 16 11.48 -1.30 1.97
N TYR A 17 10.68 -1.97 2.81
CA TYR A 17 9.23 -1.79 2.82
C TYR A 17 8.85 -0.31 3.01
N PRO A 18 7.89 0.22 2.28
CA PRO A 18 6.92 -0.43 1.38
C PRO A 18 7.40 -0.64 -0.08
N PHE A 19 8.68 -0.82 -0.33
CA PHE A 19 9.34 -1.12 -1.61
C PHE A 19 9.34 0.01 -2.64
N GLY A 20 9.01 1.22 -2.23
CA GLY A 20 8.98 2.39 -3.09
C GLY A 20 7.91 2.36 -4.19
N ALA A 21 7.52 3.54 -4.61
CA ALA A 21 6.69 3.77 -5.77
C ALA A 21 7.26 4.95 -6.57
N PRO A 22 6.99 5.08 -7.89
CA PRO A 22 7.35 6.27 -8.64
C PRO A 22 6.82 7.55 -7.97
N ALA A 23 7.55 8.66 -8.07
CA ALA A 23 7.12 9.93 -7.49
C ALA A 23 5.89 10.55 -8.17
N SER A 24 5.52 10.07 -9.35
CA SER A 24 4.33 10.46 -10.11
C SER A 24 3.27 9.36 -10.13
N SER A 25 2.03 9.72 -10.44
CA SER A 25 1.01 8.76 -10.88
C SER A 25 1.52 7.98 -12.09
N TYR A 26 1.09 6.72 -12.25
CA TYR A 26 1.51 5.88 -13.37
C TYR A 26 0.46 4.84 -13.74
N LEU A 27 0.50 4.39 -15.00
CA LEU A 27 -0.10 3.13 -15.41
C LEU A 27 0.96 2.03 -15.25
N PHE A 28 0.64 1.00 -14.51
CA PHE A 28 1.39 -0.24 -14.48
C PHE A 28 0.89 -1.11 -15.64
N VAL A 29 1.72 -1.28 -16.66
CA VAL A 29 1.37 -1.98 -17.91
C VAL A 29 2.38 -3.08 -18.16
N GLN A 30 1.97 -4.34 -18.12
CA GLN A 30 2.82 -5.51 -18.42
C GLN A 30 4.15 -5.52 -17.64
N GLY A 31 4.15 -5.01 -16.40
CA GLY A 31 5.33 -4.93 -15.55
C GLY A 31 6.15 -3.63 -15.66
N GLU A 32 5.77 -2.72 -16.55
CA GLU A 32 6.41 -1.43 -16.78
C GLU A 32 5.58 -0.27 -16.19
N CYS A 33 6.26 0.81 -15.80
CA CYS A 33 5.62 2.01 -15.28
C CYS A 33 5.57 3.11 -16.34
N TRP A 34 4.38 3.55 -16.71
CA TRP A 34 4.13 4.61 -17.66
C TRP A 34 3.61 5.86 -16.93
N PRO A 35 4.36 6.96 -16.85
CA PRO A 35 3.95 8.13 -16.09
C PRO A 35 2.62 8.70 -16.56
N VAL A 36 1.75 9.04 -15.61
CA VAL A 36 0.46 9.70 -15.83
C VAL A 36 0.51 11.10 -15.23
N GLN A 37 0.20 12.10 -16.04
CA GLN A 37 0.08 13.49 -15.62
C GLN A 37 -1.29 13.75 -14.97
N LEU A 38 -2.35 13.22 -15.62
CA LEU A 38 -3.73 13.35 -15.15
C LEU A 38 -4.51 12.10 -15.53
N TYR A 39 -5.13 11.46 -14.56
CA TYR A 39 -5.97 10.29 -14.77
C TYR A 39 -7.44 10.72 -14.91
N SER A 40 -8.09 10.27 -15.97
CA SER A 40 -9.52 10.46 -16.21
C SER A 40 -10.27 9.21 -15.74
N GLU A 41 -11.10 9.33 -14.72
CA GLU A 41 -11.86 8.18 -14.19
C GLU A 41 -13.01 7.78 -15.11
N ASP A 42 -13.62 8.75 -15.82
CA ASP A 42 -14.75 8.53 -16.73
C ASP A 42 -14.34 8.08 -18.13
N GLY A 43 -13.07 8.26 -18.48
CA GLY A 43 -12.46 7.85 -19.76
C GLY A 43 -11.00 7.57 -19.57
N PRO A 44 -10.63 6.42 -18.96
CA PRO A 44 -9.24 6.15 -18.59
C PRO A 44 -8.25 6.11 -19.79
N GLU A 45 -8.72 5.79 -20.97
CA GLU A 45 -7.96 5.84 -22.23
C GLU A 45 -7.64 7.27 -22.69
N GLU A 46 -8.37 8.26 -22.21
CA GLU A 46 -8.12 9.69 -22.45
C GLU A 46 -7.22 10.32 -21.36
N SER A 47 -6.75 9.52 -20.41
CA SER A 47 -5.80 9.98 -19.39
C SER A 47 -4.55 10.55 -20.03
N ARG A 48 -4.07 11.67 -19.48
CA ARG A 48 -2.89 12.37 -20.00
C ARG A 48 -1.62 11.70 -19.53
N MET A 49 -0.85 11.17 -20.49
CA MET A 49 0.39 10.44 -20.27
C MET A 49 1.60 11.36 -20.38
N GLY A 50 2.65 11.03 -19.63
CA GLY A 50 3.94 11.73 -19.68
C GLY A 50 4.23 12.58 -18.45
N THR A 51 5.44 13.14 -18.42
CA THR A 51 5.94 14.00 -17.32
C THR A 51 6.14 15.45 -17.74
N ASN A 52 6.04 15.76 -19.03
CA ASN A 52 6.38 17.05 -19.63
C ASN A 52 5.13 17.78 -20.14
N ARG A 53 5.35 19.03 -20.63
CA ARG A 53 4.30 19.90 -21.17
C ARG A 53 3.53 19.33 -22.36
N VAL A 54 4.11 18.37 -23.08
CA VAL A 54 3.46 17.67 -24.19
C VAL A 54 2.97 16.33 -23.64
N ALA A 55 1.72 16.29 -23.22
CA ALA A 55 1.06 15.06 -22.81
C ALA A 55 0.21 14.53 -23.96
N THR A 56 0.28 13.23 -24.21
CA THR A 56 -0.60 12.51 -25.14
C THR A 56 -1.67 11.77 -24.34
N SER A 57 -2.78 11.38 -24.98
CA SER A 57 -3.73 10.45 -24.34
C SER A 57 -3.11 9.07 -24.17
N ALA A 58 -3.63 8.26 -23.25
CA ALA A 58 -3.21 6.86 -23.13
C ALA A 58 -3.47 6.10 -24.44
N ARG A 59 -4.58 6.39 -25.11
CA ARG A 59 -4.91 5.86 -26.44
C ARG A 59 -3.79 6.10 -27.46
N GLU A 60 -3.33 7.34 -27.56
CA GLU A 60 -2.23 7.70 -28.48
C GLU A 60 -0.89 7.09 -28.05
N ALA A 61 -0.59 7.11 -26.74
CA ALA A 61 0.67 6.60 -26.21
C ALA A 61 0.89 5.10 -26.48
N PHE A 62 -0.18 4.35 -26.66
CA PHE A 62 -0.14 2.89 -26.88
C PHE A 62 -0.56 2.46 -28.30
N THR A 63 -0.86 3.40 -29.23
CA THR A 63 -1.32 3.08 -30.60
C THR A 63 -0.35 2.15 -31.35
N ASP A 64 0.95 2.38 -31.23
CA ASP A 64 1.99 1.61 -31.94
C ASP A 64 2.67 0.57 -31.04
N LYS A 65 2.03 0.20 -29.94
CA LYS A 65 2.57 -0.77 -28.98
C LYS A 65 1.72 -2.03 -28.98
N ASP A 66 2.37 -3.15 -28.72
CA ASP A 66 1.69 -4.43 -28.52
C ASP A 66 1.04 -4.49 -27.10
N VAL A 67 0.13 -3.55 -26.87
CA VAL A 67 -0.61 -3.41 -25.62
C VAL A 67 -2.09 -3.18 -25.92
N ASP A 68 -2.91 -4.11 -25.52
CA ASP A 68 -4.36 -3.92 -25.59
C ASP A 68 -4.85 -3.07 -24.42
N ILE A 69 -5.06 -1.78 -24.68
CA ILE A 69 -5.57 -0.83 -23.69
C ILE A 69 -7.10 -0.87 -23.51
N SER A 70 -7.83 -1.69 -24.25
CA SER A 70 -9.30 -1.77 -24.16
C SER A 70 -9.76 -2.08 -22.73
N SER A 71 -8.94 -2.80 -21.95
CA SER A 71 -9.17 -3.08 -20.54
C SER A 71 -9.16 -1.83 -19.65
N LEU A 72 -8.64 -0.67 -20.12
CA LEU A 72 -8.73 0.58 -19.37
C LEU A 72 -10.18 1.06 -19.22
N ALA A 73 -11.03 0.84 -20.21
CA ALA A 73 -12.45 1.21 -20.19
C ALA A 73 -13.30 0.32 -19.26
N ALA A 74 -12.75 -0.80 -18.76
CA ALA A 74 -13.48 -1.66 -17.84
C ALA A 74 -13.74 -0.96 -16.50
N PRO A 75 -14.90 -1.20 -15.85
CA PRO A 75 -15.18 -0.67 -14.51
C PRO A 75 -14.09 -1.02 -13.50
N ARG A 76 -13.70 -0.04 -12.69
CA ARG A 76 -12.59 -0.19 -11.74
C ARG A 76 -12.97 0.22 -10.33
N ILE A 77 -12.43 -0.50 -9.38
CA ILE A 77 -12.62 -0.30 -7.95
C ILE A 77 -11.39 0.43 -7.41
N PRO A 78 -11.57 1.61 -6.80
CA PRO A 78 -10.47 2.40 -6.23
C PRO A 78 -10.04 1.82 -4.88
N VAL A 79 -8.84 1.27 -4.82
CA VAL A 79 -8.27 0.69 -3.59
C VAL A 79 -7.10 1.53 -3.11
N LEU A 80 -7.21 2.07 -1.89
CA LEU A 80 -6.18 2.88 -1.27
C LEU A 80 -4.98 2.01 -0.88
N ALA A 81 -3.80 2.38 -1.32
CA ALA A 81 -2.56 1.68 -1.01
C ALA A 81 -1.90 2.29 0.23
N SER A 82 -2.16 1.74 1.39
CA SER A 82 -1.53 2.15 2.65
C SER A 82 -0.09 1.69 2.82
N GLY A 83 0.31 0.66 2.07
CA GLY A 83 1.62 0.03 2.11
C GLY A 83 2.15 -0.26 0.72
N SER A 84 2.58 -1.49 0.48
CA SER A 84 3.31 -1.88 -0.73
C SER A 84 2.47 -2.03 -2.01
N ASN A 85 1.15 -1.88 -1.96
CA ASN A 85 0.28 -2.08 -3.12
C ASN A 85 0.41 -1.02 -4.22
N ALA A 86 1.12 0.09 -3.94
CA ALA A 86 1.53 1.06 -4.95
C ALA A 86 2.93 0.80 -5.51
N SER A 87 3.64 -0.24 -5.07
CA SER A 87 4.98 -0.54 -5.54
C SER A 87 4.93 -1.36 -6.82
N PRO A 88 5.61 -0.95 -7.91
CA PRO A 88 5.69 -1.73 -9.14
C PRO A 88 6.28 -3.13 -8.93
N VAL A 89 7.24 -3.25 -8.02
CA VAL A 89 7.85 -4.53 -7.64
C VAL A 89 6.80 -5.47 -7.07
N ARG A 90 5.95 -4.98 -6.16
CA ARG A 90 4.88 -5.78 -5.57
C ARG A 90 3.77 -6.10 -6.55
N LEU A 91 3.38 -5.15 -7.40
CA LEU A 91 2.40 -5.41 -8.46
C LEU A 91 2.91 -6.49 -9.42
N LYS A 92 4.19 -6.43 -9.82
CA LYS A 92 4.81 -7.47 -10.66
C LYS A 92 4.75 -8.84 -9.99
N GLU A 93 5.09 -8.94 -8.70
CA GLU A 93 5.03 -10.20 -7.95
C GLU A 93 3.59 -10.74 -7.85
N LYS A 94 2.62 -9.86 -7.56
CA LYS A 94 1.20 -10.24 -7.39
C LYS A 94 0.52 -10.69 -8.68
N TYR A 95 0.90 -10.14 -9.81
CA TYR A 95 0.28 -10.37 -11.11
C TYR A 95 1.19 -11.13 -12.09
N MET A 96 2.25 -11.78 -11.61
CA MET A 96 3.30 -12.38 -12.44
C MET A 96 2.77 -13.38 -13.49
N ASP A 97 1.79 -14.19 -13.16
CA ASP A 97 1.17 -15.19 -14.05
C ASP A 97 0.17 -14.62 -15.06
N VAL A 98 -0.18 -13.35 -14.95
CA VAL A 98 -1.07 -12.63 -15.87
C VAL A 98 -0.50 -11.28 -16.29
N LEU A 99 0.83 -11.12 -16.16
CA LEU A 99 1.53 -9.85 -16.31
C LEU A 99 1.37 -9.26 -17.72
N ASP A 100 1.39 -10.11 -18.74
CA ASP A 100 1.24 -9.81 -20.16
C ASP A 100 -0.05 -9.07 -20.53
N ARG A 101 -1.08 -9.20 -19.70
CA ARG A 101 -2.40 -8.55 -19.88
C ARG A 101 -2.78 -7.63 -18.73
N THR A 102 -1.84 -7.31 -17.84
CA THR A 102 -2.12 -6.51 -16.67
C THR A 102 -1.93 -5.02 -16.96
N ILE A 103 -3.00 -4.24 -16.80
CA ILE A 103 -2.97 -2.78 -16.80
C ILE A 103 -3.66 -2.28 -15.52
N ILE A 104 -2.91 -1.58 -14.66
CA ILE A 104 -3.42 -1.04 -13.39
C ILE A 104 -3.05 0.44 -13.29
N PRO A 105 -4.01 1.36 -13.29
CA PRO A 105 -3.77 2.75 -12.91
C PRO A 105 -3.42 2.85 -11.43
N VAL A 106 -2.32 3.53 -11.12
CA VAL A 106 -1.81 3.79 -9.77
C VAL A 106 -1.63 5.29 -9.61
N ILE A 107 -2.58 5.93 -8.98
CA ILE A 107 -2.78 7.38 -9.05
C ILE A 107 -2.57 8.00 -7.68
N ARG A 108 -1.79 9.07 -7.61
CA ARG A 108 -1.54 9.82 -6.37
C ARG A 108 -2.73 10.70 -6.01
N TYR A 109 -3.07 10.64 -4.73
CA TYR A 109 -4.09 11.49 -4.12
C TYR A 109 -3.58 12.14 -2.84
N SER A 110 -3.96 13.39 -2.63
CA SER A 110 -3.98 13.98 -1.29
C SER A 110 -5.22 13.42 -0.56
N VAL A 111 -4.99 12.81 0.58
CA VAL A 111 -6.01 12.13 1.39
C VAL A 111 -6.08 12.78 2.76
N ALA A 112 -7.27 13.22 3.15
CA ALA A 112 -7.48 13.90 4.43
C ALA A 112 -8.04 12.95 5.49
N ASN A 113 -7.67 13.21 6.75
CA ASN A 113 -8.14 12.51 7.95
C ASN A 113 -7.80 11.02 8.03
N LEU A 114 -6.78 10.57 7.31
CA LEU A 114 -6.37 9.18 7.27
C LEU A 114 -4.84 9.11 7.12
N LEU A 115 -4.18 8.23 7.88
CA LEU A 115 -2.73 8.02 7.78
C LEU A 115 -2.41 6.54 7.59
N PRO A 116 -1.38 6.22 6.79
CA PRO A 116 -0.75 4.92 6.80
C PRO A 116 0.11 4.80 8.07
N VAL A 117 -0.11 3.73 8.82
CA VAL A 117 0.58 3.45 10.09
C VAL A 117 1.07 2.01 10.10
N PHE A 118 2.00 1.68 10.99
CA PHE A 118 2.50 0.32 11.13
C PHE A 118 1.45 -0.58 11.79
N SER A 119 1.23 -1.77 11.23
CA SER A 119 0.41 -2.81 11.87
C SER A 119 1.22 -3.58 12.91
N ALA A 120 0.54 -4.19 13.88
CA ALA A 120 1.21 -4.97 14.93
C ALA A 120 1.58 -6.38 14.43
N LYS A 121 2.33 -6.45 13.30
CA LYS A 121 2.65 -7.71 12.65
C LYS A 121 3.90 -7.66 11.76
N PHE A 122 4.74 -8.69 11.88
CA PHE A 122 5.76 -9.03 10.90
C PHE A 122 5.16 -9.88 9.77
N ALA A 123 5.40 -9.49 8.53
CA ALA A 123 5.18 -10.35 7.39
C ALA A 123 6.25 -11.45 7.28
N SER A 124 5.99 -12.48 6.48
CA SER A 124 6.94 -13.58 6.23
C SER A 124 8.30 -13.11 5.68
N TYR A 125 8.33 -11.98 5.00
CA TYR A 125 9.56 -11.35 4.51
C TYR A 125 10.22 -10.39 5.51
N GLY A 126 9.81 -10.42 6.79
CA GLY A 126 10.47 -9.75 7.91
C GLY A 126 10.14 -8.28 8.14
N SER A 127 9.35 -7.64 7.29
CA SER A 127 8.90 -6.25 7.50
C SER A 127 7.72 -6.17 8.47
N ILE A 128 7.60 -5.05 9.19
CA ILE A 128 6.36 -4.67 9.86
C ILE A 128 5.46 -4.02 8.81
N THR A 129 4.29 -4.60 8.57
CA THR A 129 3.39 -4.17 7.49
C THR A 129 2.64 -2.89 7.82
N ALA A 130 2.00 -2.30 6.83
CA ALA A 130 1.19 -1.10 7.00
C ALA A 130 -0.30 -1.45 7.19
N THR A 131 -0.98 -0.55 7.87
CA THR A 131 -2.43 -0.45 7.93
C THR A 131 -2.82 1.03 7.89
N LEU A 132 -4.08 1.33 8.07
CA LEU A 132 -4.60 2.70 8.12
C LEU A 132 -5.04 3.05 9.54
N GLN A 133 -5.00 4.36 9.85
CA GLN A 133 -5.61 4.93 11.04
C GLN A 133 -6.32 6.23 10.69
N GLN A 134 -7.54 6.43 11.23
CA GLN A 134 -8.22 7.70 11.07
C GLN A 134 -7.63 8.73 12.03
N VAL A 135 -7.13 9.82 11.46
CA VAL A 135 -6.48 10.91 12.21
C VAL A 135 -7.07 12.23 11.74
N PRO A 136 -8.03 12.80 12.48
CA PRO A 136 -8.64 14.07 12.12
C PRO A 136 -7.62 15.18 11.91
N GLN A 137 -7.83 16.02 10.90
CA GLN A 137 -6.95 17.14 10.53
C GLN A 137 -5.58 16.72 9.97
N SER A 138 -5.38 15.45 9.64
CA SER A 138 -4.21 15.02 8.88
C SER A 138 -4.44 15.15 7.39
N GLU A 139 -3.35 15.29 6.64
CA GLU A 139 -3.32 15.17 5.18
C GLU A 139 -2.05 14.43 4.79
N VAL A 140 -2.19 13.48 3.87
CA VAL A 140 -1.09 12.64 3.40
C VAL A 140 -1.23 12.38 1.90
N GLU A 141 -0.11 12.17 1.20
CA GLU A 141 -0.11 11.74 -0.18
C GLU A 141 -0.08 10.21 -0.24
N LEU A 142 -1.14 9.60 -0.76
CA LEU A 142 -1.24 8.16 -0.95
C LEU A 142 -1.56 7.83 -2.41
N TYR A 143 -1.35 6.57 -2.77
CA TYR A 143 -1.77 6.06 -4.07
C TYR A 143 -3.12 5.34 -3.95
N VAL A 144 -3.89 5.45 -5.02
CA VAL A 144 -5.10 4.63 -5.25
C VAL A 144 -4.81 3.75 -6.45
N THR A 145 -4.92 2.43 -6.27
CA THR A 145 -4.89 1.47 -7.37
C THR A 145 -6.31 1.25 -7.87
N PHE A 146 -6.51 1.43 -9.17
CA PHE A 146 -7.81 1.23 -9.82
C PHE A 146 -7.85 -0.17 -10.43
N LEU A 147 -8.52 -1.10 -9.76
CA LEU A 147 -8.52 -2.53 -10.08
C LEU A 147 -9.83 -2.94 -10.76
N THR A 148 -9.74 -3.69 -11.85
CA THR A 148 -10.91 -4.44 -12.36
C THR A 148 -11.31 -5.52 -11.35
N LEU A 149 -12.52 -6.06 -11.47
CA LEU A 149 -12.97 -7.12 -10.56
C LEU A 149 -12.01 -8.33 -10.52
N PRO A 150 -11.55 -8.90 -11.65
CA PRO A 150 -10.57 -10.00 -11.61
C PRO A 150 -9.22 -9.59 -10.97
N GLN A 151 -8.79 -8.34 -11.18
CA GLN A 151 -7.56 -7.83 -10.54
C GLN A 151 -7.73 -7.70 -9.04
N LEU A 152 -8.90 -7.26 -8.57
CA LEU A 152 -9.20 -7.15 -7.16
C LEU A 152 -9.30 -8.52 -6.49
N GLU A 153 -9.93 -9.51 -7.12
CA GLU A 153 -9.97 -10.90 -6.63
C GLU A 153 -8.55 -11.47 -6.45
N ARG A 154 -7.68 -11.21 -7.42
CA ARG A 154 -6.26 -11.56 -7.33
C ARG A 154 -5.57 -10.85 -6.17
N MET A 155 -5.82 -9.56 -6.00
CA MET A 155 -5.29 -8.80 -4.87
C MET A 155 -5.78 -9.41 -3.53
N HIS A 156 -7.04 -9.77 -3.41
CA HIS A 156 -7.61 -10.42 -2.22
C HIS A 156 -6.86 -11.70 -1.84
N GLN A 157 -6.55 -12.55 -2.80
CA GLN A 157 -5.79 -13.78 -2.57
C GLN A 157 -4.41 -13.50 -1.98
N THR A 158 -3.76 -12.42 -2.42
CA THR A 158 -2.41 -12.06 -1.95
C THR A 158 -2.40 -11.30 -0.61
N GLU A 159 -3.55 -10.77 -0.19
CA GLU A 159 -3.72 -10.08 1.09
C GLU A 159 -4.25 -10.99 2.21
N ALA A 160 -4.56 -12.25 1.91
CA ALA A 160 -5.11 -13.21 2.87
C ALA A 160 -6.30 -12.61 3.67
N ILE A 161 -7.34 -12.19 2.92
CA ILE A 161 -8.55 -11.60 3.52
C ILE A 161 -9.19 -12.60 4.47
N GLY A 162 -9.64 -12.11 5.63
CA GLY A 162 -10.23 -12.91 6.69
C GLY A 162 -9.21 -13.42 7.70
N ASP A 163 -7.94 -13.58 7.31
CA ASP A 163 -6.86 -13.97 8.20
C ASP A 163 -5.99 -12.76 8.59
N GLU A 164 -5.46 -12.05 7.60
CA GLU A 164 -4.51 -10.97 7.79
C GLU A 164 -5.13 -9.58 7.70
N TYR A 165 -6.04 -9.42 6.74
CA TYR A 165 -6.69 -8.15 6.45
C TYR A 165 -8.21 -8.32 6.33
N ASP A 166 -8.93 -7.27 6.73
CA ASP A 166 -10.30 -7.02 6.31
C ASP A 166 -10.27 -6.11 5.09
N PHE A 167 -11.20 -6.31 4.17
CA PHE A 167 -11.44 -5.39 3.05
C PHE A 167 -12.62 -4.51 3.40
N ASP A 168 -12.37 -3.21 3.49
CA ASP A 168 -13.35 -2.24 3.96
C ASP A 168 -13.64 -1.17 2.90
N GLN A 169 -14.88 -0.72 2.83
CA GLN A 169 -15.24 0.52 2.17
C GLN A 169 -15.10 1.68 3.16
N LEU A 170 -14.29 2.66 2.79
CA LEU A 170 -14.07 3.89 3.54
C LEU A 170 -14.94 4.99 2.95
N ASN A 171 -15.91 5.48 3.73
CA ASN A 171 -16.80 6.55 3.33
C ASN A 171 -16.42 7.88 4.00
N LYS A 172 -16.71 9.00 3.34
CA LYS A 172 -16.43 10.35 3.84
C LYS A 172 -14.94 10.64 4.08
N VAL A 173 -14.06 9.99 3.33
CA VAL A 173 -12.63 10.30 3.29
C VAL A 173 -12.37 11.24 2.11
N PRO A 174 -12.13 12.54 2.34
CA PRO A 174 -11.87 13.46 1.24
C PRO A 174 -10.55 13.13 0.58
N MET A 175 -10.57 12.92 -0.74
CA MET A 175 -9.40 12.62 -1.56
C MET A 175 -9.40 13.48 -2.81
N ARG A 176 -8.24 14.01 -3.18
CA ARG A 176 -8.03 14.85 -4.34
C ARG A 176 -6.83 14.37 -5.12
N GLN A 177 -7.00 14.14 -6.43
CA GLN A 177 -5.92 13.71 -7.30
C GLN A 177 -4.80 14.76 -7.36
N ILE A 178 -3.55 14.31 -7.47
CA ILE A 178 -2.36 15.15 -7.63
C ILE A 178 -1.80 14.96 -9.05
N PRO A 179 -1.61 16.02 -9.85
CA PRO A 179 -1.85 17.44 -9.53
C PRO A 179 -3.34 17.73 -9.28
N SER A 180 -3.60 18.84 -8.59
CA SER A 180 -4.93 19.18 -8.06
C SER A 180 -5.97 19.32 -9.16
N GLU A 181 -7.01 18.49 -9.06
CA GLU A 181 -8.25 18.60 -9.81
C GLU A 181 -9.38 19.09 -8.87
N PRO A 182 -10.42 19.76 -9.41
CA PRO A 182 -11.56 20.18 -8.59
C PRO A 182 -12.36 19.01 -8.00
N PHE A 183 -12.22 17.81 -8.59
CA PHE A 183 -12.95 16.64 -8.14
C PHE A 183 -12.44 16.12 -6.81
N VAL A 184 -13.35 15.90 -5.87
CA VAL A 184 -13.05 15.31 -4.57
C VAL A 184 -13.76 13.97 -4.45
N ARG A 185 -13.02 12.90 -4.58
CA ARG A 185 -13.52 11.56 -4.26
C ARG A 185 -13.72 11.46 -2.74
N ARG A 186 -14.79 10.80 -2.30
CA ARG A 186 -15.11 10.63 -0.86
C ARG A 186 -15.23 9.18 -0.44
N THR A 187 -15.12 8.26 -1.39
CA THR A 187 -15.24 6.82 -1.14
C THR A 187 -14.08 6.09 -1.80
N ALA A 188 -13.42 5.22 -1.09
CA ALA A 188 -12.45 4.26 -1.58
C ALA A 188 -12.53 2.97 -0.78
N TYR A 189 -11.83 1.94 -1.25
CA TYR A 189 -11.67 0.70 -0.51
C TYR A 189 -10.27 0.60 0.04
N ALA A 190 -10.07 -0.18 1.09
CA ALA A 190 -8.75 -0.40 1.65
C ALA A 190 -8.64 -1.76 2.37
N TYR A 191 -7.42 -2.24 2.44
CA TYR A 191 -7.06 -3.38 3.30
C TYR A 191 -6.68 -2.85 4.68
N ARG A 192 -7.43 -3.24 5.70
CA ARG A 192 -7.19 -2.90 7.09
C ARG A 192 -6.66 -4.14 7.82
N SER A 193 -5.52 -4.02 8.46
CA SER A 193 -4.92 -5.12 9.21
C SER A 193 -5.81 -5.57 10.38
N ARG A 194 -6.02 -6.87 10.51
CA ARG A 194 -6.71 -7.50 11.65
C ARG A 194 -5.86 -7.53 12.92
N HIS A 195 -4.57 -7.27 12.79
CA HIS A 195 -3.61 -7.24 13.90
C HIS A 195 -3.55 -5.89 14.63
N GLY A 196 -4.36 -4.91 14.21
CA GLY A 196 -4.37 -3.57 14.80
C GLY A 196 -3.17 -2.72 14.44
N VAL A 197 -3.08 -1.57 15.07
CA VAL A 197 -2.02 -0.57 14.86
C VAL A 197 -0.95 -0.74 15.91
N PHE A 198 0.29 -0.95 15.50
CA PHE A 198 1.40 -1.09 16.44
C PHE A 198 1.67 0.22 17.19
N SER A 199 1.75 0.13 18.52
CA SER A 199 2.09 1.26 19.38
C SER A 199 3.27 0.95 20.30
N ILE A 200 4.04 1.98 20.63
CA ILE A 200 5.11 1.92 21.61
C ILE A 200 4.81 2.97 22.67
N LYS A 201 4.56 2.55 23.91
CA LYS A 201 4.11 3.44 25.00
C LYS A 201 2.90 4.27 24.55
N GLU A 202 1.91 3.60 23.95
CA GLU A 202 0.68 4.19 23.42
C GLU A 202 0.86 5.16 22.24
N LYS A 203 2.09 5.40 21.79
CA LYS A 203 2.40 6.19 20.59
C LYS A 203 2.31 5.34 19.34
N GLN A 204 1.54 5.81 18.36
CA GLN A 204 1.47 5.25 17.01
C GLN A 204 2.44 6.03 16.10
N PHE A 205 2.86 5.39 15.00
CA PHE A 205 3.85 5.97 14.08
C PHE A 205 3.35 5.83 12.64
N THR A 206 3.51 6.91 11.86
CA THR A 206 3.30 6.84 10.42
C THR A 206 4.55 6.36 9.71
N LEU A 207 4.37 5.63 8.61
CA LEU A 207 5.45 5.23 7.72
C LEU A 207 5.62 6.19 6.53
N ASP A 208 4.82 7.24 6.45
CA ASP A 208 4.88 8.21 5.37
C ASP A 208 5.50 9.54 5.84
N ALA A 209 6.61 9.92 5.20
CA ALA A 209 7.31 11.17 5.47
C ALA A 209 6.62 12.41 4.85
N SER A 210 5.71 12.22 3.87
CA SER A 210 4.96 13.31 3.23
C SER A 210 3.83 13.86 4.09
N TYR A 211 3.53 13.18 5.19
CA TYR A 211 2.51 13.55 6.14
C TYR A 211 2.66 14.99 6.67
N ARG A 212 1.56 15.71 6.65
CA ARG A 212 1.48 17.10 7.13
C ARG A 212 0.42 17.23 8.23
N THR A 213 0.70 18.05 9.20
CA THR A 213 -0.25 18.71 10.12
C THR A 213 -0.60 18.07 11.45
N CYS A 214 -0.04 16.94 11.89
CA CYS A 214 -0.40 16.40 13.20
C CYS A 214 0.79 15.74 13.91
N ASP A 215 1.33 16.37 14.95
CA ASP A 215 2.45 15.83 15.74
C ASP A 215 2.11 14.56 16.55
N LYS A 216 0.87 14.08 16.45
CA LYS A 216 0.40 12.90 17.20
C LYS A 216 0.98 11.58 16.70
N PHE A 217 1.40 11.53 15.44
CA PHE A 217 1.92 10.33 14.78
C PHE A 217 3.31 10.63 14.19
N PRO A 218 4.38 10.58 14.98
CA PRO A 218 5.71 10.82 14.45
C PRO A 218 6.07 9.82 13.37
N TYR A 219 6.81 10.28 12.36
CA TYR A 219 7.31 9.43 11.29
C TYR A 219 8.41 8.51 11.78
N LYS A 220 8.40 7.27 11.30
CA LYS A 220 9.52 6.33 11.37
C LYS A 220 9.75 5.67 10.02
N THR A 221 11.02 5.46 9.67
CA THR A 221 11.37 4.53 8.58
C THR A 221 11.06 3.10 8.99
N GLN A 222 10.97 2.20 8.03
CA GLN A 222 10.83 0.77 8.31
C GLN A 222 11.96 0.24 9.20
N GLU A 223 13.20 0.63 8.93
CA GLU A 223 14.35 0.22 9.74
C GLU A 223 14.27 0.71 11.18
N GLN A 224 13.84 1.97 11.39
CA GLN A 224 13.63 2.52 12.73
C GLN A 224 12.49 1.80 13.47
N MET A 225 11.44 1.37 12.76
CA MET A 225 10.35 0.61 13.36
C MET A 225 10.79 -0.81 13.70
N LEU A 226 11.54 -1.47 12.81
CA LEU A 226 12.14 -2.79 13.07
C LEU A 226 13.11 -2.74 14.27
N SER A 227 13.93 -1.69 14.37
CA SER A 227 14.81 -1.48 15.54
C SER A 227 14.01 -1.32 16.83
N SER A 228 12.91 -0.55 16.78
CA SER A 228 12.04 -0.37 17.95
C SER A 228 11.35 -1.67 18.37
N ALA A 229 10.92 -2.48 17.42
CA ALA A 229 10.34 -3.80 17.69
C ALA A 229 11.40 -4.77 18.26
N ARG A 230 12.64 -4.77 17.71
CA ARG A 230 13.74 -5.55 18.26
C ARG A 230 14.02 -5.16 19.72
N ASP A 231 14.10 -3.87 20.03
CA ASP A 231 14.36 -3.39 21.40
C ASP A 231 13.27 -3.81 22.39
N LEU A 232 12.03 -3.97 21.90
CA LEU A 232 10.91 -4.47 22.68
C LEU A 232 10.94 -5.99 22.89
N LEU A 233 11.28 -6.74 21.83
CA LEU A 233 11.16 -8.20 21.79
C LEU A 233 12.45 -8.93 22.21
N GLN A 234 13.59 -8.43 21.76
CA GLN A 234 14.92 -9.01 21.99
C GLN A 234 15.98 -7.93 22.18
N PRO A 235 15.95 -7.19 23.30
CA PRO A 235 16.89 -6.09 23.55
C PRO A 235 18.34 -6.51 23.43
N GLY A 236 19.15 -5.70 22.72
CA GLY A 236 20.58 -5.95 22.56
C GLY A 236 20.95 -6.91 21.42
N GLN A 237 19.99 -7.55 20.77
CA GLN A 237 20.29 -8.36 19.58
C GLN A 237 20.69 -7.47 18.40
N ASP A 238 21.55 -7.99 17.54
CA ASP A 238 21.86 -7.36 16.25
C ASP A 238 20.58 -7.28 15.39
N LEU A 239 20.34 -6.11 14.76
CA LEU A 239 19.09 -5.86 14.03
C LEU A 239 18.94 -6.79 12.83
N ASP A 240 20.03 -7.05 12.10
CA ASP A 240 19.97 -7.85 10.89
C ASP A 240 19.73 -9.33 11.21
N LEU A 241 20.32 -9.81 12.30
CA LEU A 241 20.05 -11.16 12.82
C LEU A 241 18.62 -11.29 13.32
N PHE A 242 18.10 -10.28 14.01
CA PHE A 242 16.69 -10.24 14.44
C PHE A 242 15.73 -10.30 13.26
N ILE A 243 15.96 -9.50 12.22
CA ILE A 243 15.17 -9.52 10.99
C ILE A 243 15.25 -10.88 10.32
N LEU A 244 16.46 -11.43 10.18
CA LEU A 244 16.68 -12.72 9.54
C LEU A 244 15.95 -13.86 10.27
N GLN A 245 15.96 -13.87 11.61
CA GLN A 245 15.20 -14.85 12.39
C GLN A 245 13.71 -14.78 12.09
N ASN A 246 13.14 -13.57 12.02
CA ASN A 246 11.72 -13.39 11.66
C ASN A 246 11.39 -13.85 10.24
N ILE A 247 12.37 -13.85 9.32
CA ILE A 247 12.19 -14.36 7.96
C ILE A 247 12.26 -15.88 7.93
N THR A 248 13.28 -16.45 8.56
CA THR A 248 13.63 -17.86 8.39
C THR A 248 12.98 -18.81 9.39
N ASP A 249 12.47 -18.29 10.51
CA ASP A 249 11.82 -19.08 11.55
C ASP A 249 10.37 -18.59 11.77
N GLU A 250 9.44 -19.38 11.28
CA GLU A 250 8.01 -19.09 11.43
C GLU A 250 7.53 -19.11 12.88
N THR A 251 8.10 -19.99 13.71
CA THR A 251 7.73 -20.10 15.13
C THR A 251 8.14 -18.84 15.89
N ILE A 252 9.37 -18.38 15.69
CA ILE A 252 9.85 -17.12 16.27
C ILE A 252 9.00 -15.95 15.78
N ARG A 253 8.75 -15.86 14.47
CA ARG A 253 7.91 -14.79 13.90
C ARG A 253 6.50 -14.80 14.51
N ARG A 254 5.87 -15.96 14.67
CA ARG A 254 4.56 -16.08 15.30
C ARG A 254 4.58 -15.59 16.75
N THR A 255 5.54 -16.04 17.55
CA THR A 255 5.71 -15.59 18.94
C THR A 255 5.90 -14.08 19.02
N HIS A 256 6.72 -13.50 18.14
CA HIS A 256 6.92 -12.06 18.07
C HIS A 256 5.62 -11.33 17.69
N ASN A 257 4.83 -11.86 16.76
CA ASN A 257 3.54 -11.29 16.38
C ASN A 257 2.54 -11.33 17.54
N GLU A 258 2.47 -12.42 18.31
CA GLU A 258 1.64 -12.53 19.52
C GLU A 258 2.00 -11.44 20.54
N VAL A 259 3.29 -11.21 20.75
CA VAL A 259 3.75 -10.13 21.66
C VAL A 259 3.43 -8.75 21.10
N LEU A 260 3.65 -8.48 19.77
CA LEU A 260 3.31 -7.19 19.17
C LEU A 260 1.81 -6.87 19.30
N GLN A 261 0.95 -7.87 19.23
CA GLN A 261 -0.50 -7.69 19.39
C GLN A 261 -0.89 -7.22 20.80
N CYS A 262 -0.08 -7.50 21.83
CA CYS A 262 -0.30 -6.93 23.17
C CYS A 262 -0.10 -5.39 23.20
N PHE A 263 0.58 -4.83 22.20
CA PHE A 263 0.80 -3.39 22.00
C PHE A 263 -0.04 -2.81 20.87
N ALA A 264 -0.98 -3.59 20.35
CA ALA A 264 -1.85 -3.15 19.26
C ALA A 264 -2.98 -2.27 19.79
N LEU A 265 -3.20 -1.16 19.08
CA LEU A 265 -4.38 -0.33 19.26
C LEU A 265 -5.39 -0.63 18.15
N PRO A 266 -6.70 -0.54 18.42
CA PRO A 266 -7.71 -0.74 17.40
C PRO A 266 -7.68 0.36 16.36
N PHE A 267 -8.19 0.06 15.17
CA PHE A 267 -8.51 1.10 14.20
C PHE A 267 -9.61 2.02 14.76
N ALA A 268 -9.33 3.31 14.83
CA ALA A 268 -10.23 4.31 15.40
C ALA A 268 -11.13 4.98 14.33
N GLY A 269 -11.39 4.31 13.21
CA GLY A 269 -12.12 4.88 12.08
C GLY A 269 -13.63 4.88 12.26
N LYS A 270 -14.27 5.96 11.74
CA LYS A 270 -15.72 6.06 11.55
C LYS A 270 -16.04 5.94 10.05
N ASN A 271 -17.30 5.60 9.73
CA ASN A 271 -17.78 5.47 8.34
C ASN A 271 -17.04 4.38 7.53
N VAL A 272 -16.71 3.29 8.20
CA VAL A 272 -16.13 2.10 7.60
C VAL A 272 -17.20 1.03 7.48
N VAL A 273 -17.32 0.45 6.30
CA VAL A 273 -18.25 -0.66 6.03
C VAL A 273 -17.42 -1.89 5.65
N PRO A 274 -17.41 -2.94 6.48
CA PRO A 274 -16.75 -4.19 6.12
C PRO A 274 -17.39 -4.79 4.87
N MET A 275 -16.57 -5.14 3.89
CA MET A 275 -17.03 -5.73 2.62
C MET A 275 -16.84 -7.25 2.58
N GLY A 276 -15.98 -7.79 3.46
CA GLY A 276 -15.63 -9.22 3.46
C GLY A 276 -15.03 -9.65 2.12
N HIS A 277 -15.39 -10.85 1.66
CA HIS A 277 -15.05 -11.34 0.32
C HIS A 277 -16.08 -10.93 -0.75
N ALA A 278 -17.21 -10.39 -0.32
CA ALA A 278 -18.30 -10.05 -1.22
C ALA A 278 -18.09 -8.65 -1.79
N ILE A 279 -17.66 -8.60 -3.04
CA ILE A 279 -17.80 -7.40 -3.84
C ILE A 279 -19.19 -7.53 -4.49
N SER A 280 -20.22 -7.02 -3.82
CA SER A 280 -21.43 -6.70 -4.56
C SER A 280 -21.10 -5.58 -5.51
N PRO A 281 -21.25 -5.74 -6.81
CA PRO A 281 -21.13 -4.62 -7.73
C PRO A 281 -22.17 -3.58 -7.34
N LEU A 282 -21.73 -2.50 -6.70
CA LEU A 282 -22.48 -1.27 -6.59
C LEU A 282 -22.31 -0.52 -7.92
N PHE A 283 -22.95 -1.05 -8.96
CA PHE A 283 -23.12 -0.40 -10.26
C PHE A 283 -24.59 -0.27 -10.57
#